data_3da8b5a7b572117a37c3ce550d061dd7
#
_entry.id   3da8b5a7b572117a37c3ce550d061dd7
#
_cell.length_a   1.000
_cell.length_b   1.000
_cell.length_c   1.000
_cell.angle_alpha   90.00
_cell.angle_beta   90.00
_cell.angle_gamma   90.00
#
_symmetry.space_group_name_H-M   'P 1'
#
loop_
_entity.id
_entity.type
_entity.pdbx_description
1 polymer ?
#
loop_
_entity_poly.entity_id
_entity_poly.type
_entity_poly.pdbx_seq_one_letter_code
_entity_poly.pdbx_strand_id
1 'polypeptide(L)'
;ESEHYSATLLTRMIYTAERLEDDSIIRVSTVQYSLVSFLLMMLQPAAVMLLASCLLSALLASRLSKKIVEPLNTLNLDDPLSNETYEEVAPLLGRIERQHRQIVDQLAELQQKQHEFDVVTGAMSEGLALLGASGQILSINQSAARLLGTDQNAVGRDILTVNRSQEIQDVLFRARSGQHAQSTLPDGDSEYQLVASPVLSDGEVSGIVLLIFDITEKSHAEQLRREFTANVSHELKTPLHSISGCAEIIKNGIVREADLPQFIDQIYNEAQRLITLVEDIIRLSRLDEGGGDEAKEPVDLLTIARDVVDRLKPYAAQQGIQLRCGGESAEIPGVPRLLSDILYNLCDNGIKYNNRGGSVTVTVSRQEHEAVVQVQDTGIGIATEHQNRVFERFYRVY
;
A
#
# COMPACT_ATOMS: atom_id res chain seq x y z
N GLU A 1 -51.53 88.03 65.37
CA GLU A 1 -50.45 87.24 64.73
C GLU A 1 -50.04 87.92 63.40
N SER A 2 -48.76 88.15 63.21
CA SER A 2 -48.26 88.58 61.93
C SER A 2 -47.06 87.79 61.53
N GLU A 3 -47.04 87.31 60.28
CA GLU A 3 -45.89 86.61 59.70
C GLU A 3 -44.97 87.63 59.02
N HIS A 4 -43.73 87.68 59.44
CA HIS A 4 -42.72 88.45 58.75
C HIS A 4 -41.49 87.59 58.39
N TYR A 5 -41.01 87.79 57.15
CA TYR A 5 -39.76 87.18 56.71
C TYR A 5 -38.59 88.03 57.29
N SER A 6 -37.82 87.42 58.16
CA SER A 6 -36.62 88.06 58.69
C SER A 6 -35.50 87.96 57.69
N ALA A 7 -35.12 89.10 57.11
CA ALA A 7 -34.00 89.13 56.16
C ALA A 7 -32.65 88.81 56.82
N THR A 8 -32.52 88.92 58.13
CA THR A 8 -31.30 88.65 58.91
C THR A 8 -31.15 87.20 59.27
N LEU A 9 -32.23 86.44 59.40
CA LEU A 9 -32.24 85.05 59.78
C LEU A 9 -32.65 84.10 58.60
N LEU A 10 -33.03 84.69 57.46
CA LEU A 10 -33.48 83.95 56.28
C LEU A 10 -34.59 82.93 56.55
N THR A 11 -35.41 83.19 57.59
CA THR A 11 -36.47 82.29 58.05
C THR A 11 -37.78 83.07 58.29
N ARG A 12 -38.89 82.39 58.04
CA ARG A 12 -40.21 82.98 58.44
C ARG A 12 -40.37 82.89 59.94
N MET A 13 -40.65 83.96 60.56
CA MET A 13 -40.94 84.04 61.98
C MET A 13 -42.41 84.44 62.20
N ILE A 14 -43.08 83.73 63.08
CA ILE A 14 -44.43 84.06 63.56
C ILE A 14 -44.24 84.84 64.86
N TYR A 15 -44.83 86.03 64.91
CA TYR A 15 -44.80 86.85 66.05
C TYR A 15 -46.22 86.91 66.63
N THR A 16 -46.36 86.60 67.92
CA THR A 16 -47.57 86.77 68.68
C THR A 16 -47.30 87.82 69.73
N ALA A 17 -48.10 88.91 69.75
CA ALA A 17 -47.99 89.96 70.73
C ALA A 17 -49.26 89.95 71.57
N GLU A 18 -49.13 89.99 72.89
CA GLU A 18 -50.24 90.11 73.84
C GLU A 18 -49.96 91.26 74.74
N ARG A 19 -51.01 92.09 74.97
CA ARG A 19 -50.94 93.24 75.80
C ARG A 19 -51.37 92.87 77.22
N LEU A 20 -50.47 93.04 78.19
CA LEU A 20 -50.77 92.81 79.63
C LEU A 20 -51.54 93.93 80.24
N GLU A 21 -52.14 93.75 81.42
CA GLU A 21 -52.97 94.72 82.18
C GLU A 21 -52.18 95.97 82.60
N ASP A 22 -50.87 95.95 82.56
CA ASP A 22 -49.97 97.07 82.89
C ASP A 22 -49.54 97.88 81.67
N ASP A 23 -50.25 97.71 80.55
CA ASP A 23 -49.99 98.31 79.22
C ASP A 23 -48.65 97.95 78.57
N SER A 24 -47.93 96.97 79.10
CA SER A 24 -46.74 96.38 78.46
C SER A 24 -47.12 95.36 77.41
N ILE A 25 -46.33 95.25 76.34
CA ILE A 25 -46.55 94.30 75.27
C ILE A 25 -45.47 93.20 75.31
N ILE A 26 -45.90 91.98 75.53
CA ILE A 26 -45.02 90.81 75.40
C ILE A 26 -45.10 90.34 73.93
N ARG A 27 -43.94 90.23 73.28
CA ARG A 27 -43.86 89.75 71.95
C ARG A 27 -43.03 88.44 71.99
N VAL A 28 -43.68 87.32 71.60
CA VAL A 28 -43.05 86.02 71.47
C VAL A 28 -42.88 85.75 69.99
N SER A 29 -41.68 85.32 69.61
CA SER A 29 -41.39 84.94 68.25
C SER A 29 -40.95 83.45 68.17
N THR A 30 -41.50 82.74 67.22
CA THR A 30 -41.08 81.36 66.97
C THR A 30 -40.73 81.27 65.47
N VAL A 31 -39.71 80.42 65.23
CA VAL A 31 -39.23 80.14 63.84
C VAL A 31 -40.13 79.10 63.21
N GLN A 32 -40.77 79.47 62.12
CA GLN A 32 -41.54 78.45 61.33
C GLN A 32 -40.64 77.81 60.30
N TYR A 33 -40.29 76.57 60.53
CA TYR A 33 -39.58 75.81 59.54
C TYR A 33 -40.54 75.35 58.46
N SER A 34 -40.27 75.72 57.22
CA SER A 34 -41.03 75.25 56.05
C SER A 34 -40.68 73.75 55.87
N LEU A 35 -41.68 72.95 55.51
CA LEU A 35 -41.46 71.57 55.11
C LEU A 35 -40.30 71.41 54.06
N VAL A 36 -40.20 72.42 53.17
CA VAL A 36 -39.14 72.43 52.15
C VAL A 36 -37.76 72.64 52.79
N SER A 37 -37.64 73.54 53.80
CA SER A 37 -36.40 73.80 54.53
C SER A 37 -35.95 72.55 55.30
N PHE A 38 -36.87 71.83 55.91
CA PHE A 38 -36.61 70.58 56.59
C PHE A 38 -36.14 69.47 55.64
N LEU A 39 -36.80 69.33 54.47
CA LEU A 39 -36.39 68.36 53.44
C LEU A 39 -35.02 68.71 52.87
N LEU A 40 -34.73 70.02 52.61
CA LEU A 40 -33.41 70.46 52.15
C LEU A 40 -32.33 70.20 53.19
N MET A 41 -32.64 70.37 54.47
CA MET A 41 -31.71 70.09 55.57
C MET A 41 -31.44 68.60 55.73
N MET A 42 -32.38 67.69 55.36
CA MET A 42 -32.24 66.26 55.33
C MET A 42 -31.49 65.73 54.08
N LEU A 43 -31.55 66.54 53.00
CA LEU A 43 -30.94 66.15 51.74
C LEU A 43 -29.41 66.07 51.84
N GLN A 44 -28.80 66.93 52.59
CA GLN A 44 -27.38 67.06 52.78
C GLN A 44 -26.78 65.76 53.46
N PRO A 45 -27.28 65.35 54.63
CA PRO A 45 -26.80 64.09 55.25
C PRO A 45 -27.15 62.86 54.44
N ALA A 46 -28.32 62.86 53.74
CA ALA A 46 -28.66 61.74 52.82
C ALA A 46 -27.68 61.61 51.65
N ALA A 47 -27.31 62.75 51.02
CA ALA A 47 -26.33 62.81 49.96
C ALA A 47 -24.95 62.33 50.45
N VAL A 48 -24.50 62.72 51.63
CA VAL A 48 -23.26 62.27 52.24
C VAL A 48 -23.26 60.76 52.51
N MET A 49 -24.36 60.20 53.05
CA MET A 49 -24.52 58.76 53.25
C MET A 49 -24.49 58.02 51.93
N LEU A 50 -25.13 58.51 50.90
CA LEU A 50 -25.15 57.88 49.58
C LEU A 50 -23.79 57.88 48.94
N LEU A 51 -23.06 58.99 49.01
CA LEU A 51 -21.66 59.04 48.53
C LEU A 51 -20.73 58.11 49.33
N ALA A 52 -20.87 58.08 50.63
CA ALA A 52 -20.10 57.18 51.50
C ALA A 52 -20.37 55.67 51.17
N SER A 53 -21.64 55.34 50.97
CA SER A 53 -22.07 53.99 50.54
C SER A 53 -21.55 53.67 49.17
N CYS A 54 -21.58 54.54 48.19
CA CYS A 54 -20.99 54.30 46.87
C CYS A 54 -19.48 54.15 46.93
N LEU A 55 -18.80 54.96 47.71
CA LEU A 55 -17.33 54.83 47.90
C LEU A 55 -16.95 53.56 48.59
N LEU A 56 -17.68 53.14 49.60
CA LEU A 56 -17.47 51.89 50.29
C LEU A 56 -17.72 50.69 49.35
N SER A 57 -18.79 50.74 48.60
CA SER A 57 -19.13 49.72 47.60
C SER A 57 -18.05 49.61 46.54
N ALA A 58 -17.57 50.72 46.00
CA ALA A 58 -16.47 50.74 45.02
C ALA A 58 -15.15 50.18 45.60
N LEU A 59 -14.83 50.52 46.83
CA LEU A 59 -13.65 49.99 47.51
C LEU A 59 -13.77 48.46 47.77
N LEU A 60 -14.92 47.99 48.21
CA LEU A 60 -15.18 46.58 48.41
C LEU A 60 -15.14 45.81 47.07
N ALA A 61 -15.79 46.33 46.04
CA ALA A 61 -15.77 45.73 44.70
C ALA A 61 -14.36 45.65 44.13
N SER A 62 -13.56 46.75 44.28
CA SER A 62 -12.16 46.76 43.85
C SER A 62 -11.31 45.76 44.61
N ARG A 63 -11.49 45.60 45.92
CA ARG A 63 -10.76 44.63 46.73
C ARG A 63 -11.17 43.18 46.40
N LEU A 64 -12.48 42.95 46.18
CA LEU A 64 -12.98 41.63 45.78
C LEU A 64 -12.45 41.23 44.40
N SER A 65 -12.49 42.17 43.44
CA SER A 65 -11.96 41.95 42.10
C SER A 65 -10.49 41.56 42.12
N LYS A 66 -9.67 42.32 42.83
CA LYS A 66 -8.23 42.04 42.93
C LYS A 66 -7.89 40.73 43.69
N LYS A 67 -8.67 40.44 44.73
CA LYS A 67 -8.34 39.31 45.61
C LYS A 67 -8.93 37.96 45.13
N ILE A 68 -10.02 37.96 44.37
CA ILE A 68 -10.72 36.76 43.93
C ILE A 68 -10.66 36.59 42.41
N VAL A 69 -10.95 37.65 41.63
CA VAL A 69 -11.09 37.53 40.17
C VAL A 69 -9.73 37.51 39.47
N GLU A 70 -8.80 38.37 39.90
CA GLU A 70 -7.48 38.45 39.27
C GLU A 70 -6.66 37.13 39.38
N PRO A 71 -6.57 36.46 40.53
CA PRO A 71 -5.91 35.16 40.64
C PRO A 71 -6.59 34.06 39.83
N LEU A 72 -7.93 34.10 39.69
CA LEU A 72 -8.66 33.13 38.86
C LEU A 72 -8.39 33.28 37.36
N ASN A 73 -8.19 34.55 36.90
CA ASN A 73 -7.86 34.81 35.50
C ASN A 73 -6.39 34.55 35.15
N THR A 74 -5.52 34.45 36.11
CA THR A 74 -4.07 34.17 35.94
C THR A 74 -3.71 32.71 36.17
N LEU A 75 -4.73 31.85 36.32
CA LEU A 75 -4.48 30.38 36.48
C LEU A 75 -3.79 29.82 35.25
N ASN A 76 -2.71 29.14 35.49
CA ASN A 76 -2.07 28.32 34.47
C ASN A 76 -2.85 27.01 34.31
N LEU A 77 -3.60 26.86 33.19
CA LEU A 77 -4.40 25.68 32.90
C LEU A 77 -3.60 24.53 32.32
N ASP A 78 -2.37 24.81 31.84
CA ASP A 78 -1.47 23.79 31.30
C ASP A 78 -0.76 23.02 32.42
N ASP A 79 -0.56 23.70 33.59
CA ASP A 79 -0.07 23.05 34.80
C ASP A 79 -0.93 23.48 36.02
N PRO A 80 -2.10 22.89 36.19
CA PRO A 80 -3.08 23.32 37.21
C PRO A 80 -2.56 23.20 38.64
N LEU A 81 -1.63 22.28 38.94
CA LEU A 81 -1.11 22.03 40.27
C LEU A 81 -0.01 23.02 40.68
N SER A 82 0.60 23.74 39.75
CA SER A 82 1.61 24.78 40.03
C SER A 82 1.01 26.08 40.56
N ASN A 83 -0.33 26.21 40.53
CA ASN A 83 -0.99 27.43 41.02
C ASN A 83 -1.09 27.47 42.53
N GLU A 84 -0.55 28.50 43.16
CA GLU A 84 -0.81 28.85 44.59
C GLU A 84 -2.27 29.35 44.72
N THR A 85 -3.20 28.47 45.12
CA THR A 85 -4.62 28.75 45.05
C THR A 85 -5.31 28.53 46.39
N TYR A 86 -6.46 29.18 46.55
CA TYR A 86 -7.36 29.01 47.69
C TYR A 86 -7.88 27.55 47.79
N GLU A 87 -8.04 27.06 49.02
CA GLU A 87 -8.56 25.70 49.29
C GLU A 87 -9.88 25.39 48.59
N GLU A 88 -10.71 26.43 48.34
CA GLU A 88 -12.02 26.30 47.70
C GLU A 88 -11.92 25.99 46.19
N VAL A 89 -10.81 26.35 45.53
CA VAL A 89 -10.59 26.12 44.09
C VAL A 89 -9.79 24.84 43.83
N ALA A 90 -9.10 24.32 44.80
CA ALA A 90 -8.28 23.11 44.69
C ALA A 90 -9.05 21.88 44.12
N PRO A 91 -10.33 21.61 44.52
CA PRO A 91 -11.07 20.49 43.92
C PRO A 91 -11.37 20.66 42.44
N LEU A 92 -11.55 21.92 41.97
CA LEU A 92 -11.76 22.22 40.55
C LEU A 92 -10.48 22.01 39.73
N LEU A 93 -9.35 22.52 40.25
CA LEU A 93 -8.05 22.31 39.63
C LEU A 93 -7.70 20.82 39.53
N GLY A 94 -7.93 20.04 40.59
CA GLY A 94 -7.73 18.60 40.55
C GLY A 94 -8.65 17.85 39.57
N ARG A 95 -9.80 18.44 39.21
CA ARG A 95 -10.69 17.89 38.15
C ARG A 95 -10.15 18.25 36.76
N ILE A 96 -9.70 19.50 36.56
CA ILE A 96 -9.10 19.96 35.31
C ILE A 96 -7.84 19.13 35.01
N GLU A 97 -6.95 18.95 35.99
CA GLU A 97 -5.74 18.16 35.87
C GLU A 97 -6.05 16.72 35.41
N ARG A 98 -7.05 16.08 36.03
CA ARG A 98 -7.45 14.72 35.61
C ARG A 98 -7.96 14.67 34.18
N GLN A 99 -8.78 15.66 33.76
CA GLN A 99 -9.26 15.75 32.37
C GLN A 99 -8.12 16.05 31.38
N HIS A 100 -7.22 16.96 31.73
CA HIS A 100 -6.06 17.27 30.91
C HIS A 100 -5.18 16.03 30.72
N ARG A 101 -4.87 15.34 31.79
CA ARG A 101 -4.08 14.08 31.75
C ARG A 101 -4.78 13.01 30.90
N GLN A 102 -6.09 12.85 31.08
CA GLN A 102 -6.88 11.92 30.26
C GLN A 102 -6.84 12.28 28.77
N ILE A 103 -6.91 13.56 28.39
CA ILE A 103 -6.80 14.00 26.99
C ILE A 103 -5.39 13.71 26.45
N VAL A 104 -4.35 14.02 27.20
CA VAL A 104 -2.96 13.75 26.81
C VAL A 104 -2.74 12.25 26.59
N ASP A 105 -3.23 11.41 27.51
CA ASP A 105 -3.11 9.95 27.40
C ASP A 105 -3.88 9.43 26.16
N GLN A 106 -5.09 9.93 25.91
CA GLN A 106 -5.86 9.57 24.71
C GLN A 106 -5.18 10.01 23.40
N LEU A 107 -4.61 11.21 23.38
CA LEU A 107 -3.85 11.68 22.21
C LEU A 107 -2.59 10.82 21.98
N ALA A 108 -1.87 10.47 23.02
CA ALA A 108 -0.70 9.59 22.93
C ALA A 108 -1.10 8.20 22.41
N GLU A 109 -2.20 7.62 22.91
CA GLU A 109 -2.72 6.33 22.43
C GLU A 109 -3.13 6.40 20.95
N LEU A 110 -3.83 7.46 20.54
CA LEU A 110 -4.20 7.67 19.13
C LEU A 110 -2.97 7.81 18.22
N GLN A 111 -1.97 8.59 18.65
CA GLN A 111 -0.72 8.74 17.91
C GLN A 111 0.04 7.41 17.78
N GLN A 112 0.05 6.62 18.86
CA GLN A 112 0.68 5.30 18.83
C GLN A 112 -0.05 4.37 17.85
N LYS A 113 -1.38 4.30 17.90
CA LYS A 113 -2.17 3.48 16.95
C LYS A 113 -1.97 3.91 15.50
N GLN A 114 -1.91 5.24 15.26
CA GLN A 114 -1.60 5.77 13.93
C GLN A 114 -0.20 5.33 13.46
N HIS A 115 0.79 5.47 14.34
CA HIS A 115 2.15 5.05 14.02
C HIS A 115 2.24 3.54 13.74
N GLU A 116 1.60 2.71 14.57
CA GLU A 116 1.54 1.26 14.35
C GLU A 116 0.89 0.91 12.98
N PHE A 117 -0.20 1.59 12.64
CA PHE A 117 -0.84 1.44 11.33
C PHE A 117 0.10 1.82 10.18
N ASP A 118 0.78 2.95 10.29
CA ASP A 118 1.70 3.44 9.25
C ASP A 118 2.92 2.50 9.08
N VAL A 119 3.46 1.97 10.18
CA VAL A 119 4.57 0.99 10.15
C VAL A 119 4.13 -0.31 9.47
N VAL A 120 2.99 -0.86 9.86
CA VAL A 120 2.47 -2.11 9.30
C VAL A 120 2.18 -1.95 7.80
N THR A 121 1.45 -0.91 7.42
CA THR A 121 1.08 -0.67 6.01
C THR A 121 2.30 -0.28 5.17
N GLY A 122 3.27 0.42 5.75
CA GLY A 122 4.53 0.78 5.08
C GLY A 122 5.46 -0.40 4.82
N ALA A 123 5.41 -1.44 5.67
CA ALA A 123 6.19 -2.67 5.50
C ALA A 123 5.56 -3.67 4.52
N MET A 124 4.31 -3.47 4.11
CA MET A 124 3.63 -4.35 3.15
C MET A 124 4.23 -4.18 1.75
N SER A 125 4.41 -5.30 1.05
CA SER A 125 4.79 -5.31 -0.37
C SER A 125 3.61 -4.91 -1.26
N GLU A 126 2.41 -5.23 -0.81
CA GLU A 126 1.16 -4.94 -1.50
C GLU A 126 0.81 -3.45 -1.41
N GLY A 127 0.31 -2.91 -2.49
CA GLY A 127 -0.25 -1.55 -2.51
C GLY A 127 -1.57 -1.50 -1.77
N LEU A 128 -1.69 -0.54 -0.82
CA LEU A 128 -2.94 -0.25 -0.11
C LEU A 128 -3.29 1.22 -0.29
N ALA A 129 -4.49 1.49 -0.80
CA ALA A 129 -5.08 2.83 -0.82
C ALA A 129 -6.48 2.81 -0.21
N LEU A 130 -6.74 3.73 0.70
CA LEU A 130 -8.06 3.99 1.25
C LEU A 130 -8.64 5.19 0.52
N LEU A 131 -9.82 5.02 -0.05
CA LEU A 131 -10.51 6.04 -0.83
C LEU A 131 -11.83 6.41 -0.15
N GLY A 132 -12.20 7.68 -0.21
CA GLY A 132 -13.54 8.12 0.15
C GLY A 132 -14.57 7.67 -0.89
N ALA A 133 -15.86 7.82 -0.58
CA ALA A 133 -16.97 7.46 -1.47
C ALA A 133 -16.87 8.15 -2.85
N SER A 134 -16.34 9.36 -2.91
CA SER A 134 -16.10 10.13 -4.15
C SER A 134 -14.87 9.65 -4.94
N GLY A 135 -13.99 8.80 -4.37
CA GLY A 135 -12.75 8.34 -4.99
C GLY A 135 -11.51 9.17 -4.64
N GLN A 136 -11.65 10.11 -3.71
CA GLN A 136 -10.50 10.85 -3.17
C GLN A 136 -9.62 9.92 -2.30
N ILE A 137 -8.32 10.05 -2.42
CA ILE A 137 -7.36 9.26 -1.63
C ILE A 137 -7.36 9.80 -0.20
N LEU A 138 -7.78 8.98 0.76
CA LEU A 138 -7.73 9.26 2.20
C LEU A 138 -6.40 8.84 2.81
N SER A 139 -5.87 7.72 2.36
CA SER A 139 -4.58 7.19 2.77
C SER A 139 -4.01 6.32 1.65
N ILE A 140 -2.69 6.31 1.52
CA ILE A 140 -1.96 5.49 0.54
C ILE A 140 -0.64 5.05 1.16
N ASN A 141 -0.31 3.76 1.10
CA ASN A 141 0.97 3.27 1.56
C ASN A 141 2.07 3.49 0.50
N GLN A 142 3.32 3.30 0.90
CA GLN A 142 4.47 3.51 0.02
C GLN A 142 4.46 2.60 -1.22
N SER A 143 3.98 1.36 -1.07
CA SER A 143 3.89 0.41 -2.17
C SER A 143 2.84 0.83 -3.19
N ALA A 144 1.61 1.22 -2.76
CA ALA A 144 0.60 1.73 -3.67
C ALA A 144 1.04 3.02 -4.39
N ALA A 145 1.73 3.92 -3.69
CA ALA A 145 2.25 5.13 -4.30
C ALA A 145 3.24 4.81 -5.43
N ARG A 146 4.17 3.87 -5.21
CA ARG A 146 5.11 3.40 -6.24
C ARG A 146 4.40 2.74 -7.42
N LEU A 147 3.48 1.80 -7.15
CA LEU A 147 2.77 1.03 -8.17
C LEU A 147 1.83 1.91 -9.01
N LEU A 148 1.30 2.99 -8.46
CA LEU A 148 0.46 3.95 -9.17
C LEU A 148 1.26 5.10 -9.83
N GLY A 149 2.59 5.12 -9.67
CA GLY A 149 3.46 6.16 -10.23
C GLY A 149 3.28 7.53 -9.56
N THR A 150 2.98 7.57 -8.26
CA THR A 150 2.75 8.79 -7.49
C THR A 150 3.59 8.84 -6.21
N ASP A 151 3.42 9.90 -5.45
CA ASP A 151 4.01 10.07 -4.12
C ASP A 151 2.92 10.10 -3.02
N GLN A 152 3.35 10.20 -1.77
CA GLN A 152 2.43 10.32 -0.63
C GLN A 152 1.63 11.63 -0.60
N ASN A 153 2.02 12.65 -1.40
CA ASN A 153 1.27 13.90 -1.54
C ASN A 153 0.00 13.74 -2.39
N ALA A 154 -0.29 12.52 -2.87
CA ALA A 154 -1.54 12.21 -3.56
C ALA A 154 -2.77 12.18 -2.62
N VAL A 155 -2.59 12.19 -1.29
CA VAL A 155 -3.68 12.27 -0.31
C VAL A 155 -4.54 13.53 -0.56
N GLY A 156 -5.85 13.36 -0.59
CA GLY A 156 -6.83 14.41 -0.93
C GLY A 156 -7.13 14.56 -2.42
N ARG A 157 -6.32 13.96 -3.32
CA ARG A 157 -6.55 13.98 -4.77
C ARG A 157 -7.47 12.83 -5.18
N ASP A 158 -8.17 12.98 -6.30
CA ASP A 158 -8.94 11.87 -6.88
C ASP A 158 -7.98 10.84 -7.47
N ILE A 159 -8.18 9.56 -7.19
CA ILE A 159 -7.36 8.46 -7.67
C ILE A 159 -7.28 8.42 -9.21
N LEU A 160 -8.35 8.81 -9.91
CA LEU A 160 -8.39 8.87 -11.37
C LEU A 160 -7.58 10.05 -11.96
N THR A 161 -7.15 11.00 -11.13
CA THR A 161 -6.17 12.01 -11.55
C THR A 161 -4.74 11.50 -11.46
N VAL A 162 -4.51 10.48 -10.61
CA VAL A 162 -3.23 9.82 -10.42
C VAL A 162 -3.02 8.75 -11.50
N ASN A 163 -3.99 7.88 -11.68
CA ASN A 163 -3.97 6.84 -12.70
C ASN A 163 -5.33 6.74 -13.39
N ARG A 164 -5.33 6.93 -14.73
CA ARG A 164 -6.55 6.98 -15.56
C ARG A 164 -6.83 5.67 -16.29
N SER A 165 -6.22 4.56 -15.86
CA SER A 165 -6.49 3.27 -16.51
C SER A 165 -7.96 2.90 -16.43
N GLN A 166 -8.45 2.22 -17.45
CA GLN A 166 -9.83 1.77 -17.51
C GLN A 166 -10.11 0.73 -16.42
N GLU A 167 -9.14 -0.08 -16.09
CA GLU A 167 -9.18 -1.12 -15.07
C GLU A 167 -9.46 -0.53 -13.68
N ILE A 168 -8.79 0.57 -13.33
CA ILE A 168 -9.05 1.30 -12.07
C ILE A 168 -10.46 1.90 -12.08
N GLN A 169 -10.88 2.50 -13.20
CA GLN A 169 -12.23 3.06 -13.33
C GLN A 169 -13.30 1.99 -13.10
N ASP A 170 -13.14 0.84 -13.72
CA ASP A 170 -14.12 -0.27 -13.65
C ASP A 170 -14.24 -0.84 -12.23
N VAL A 171 -13.10 -1.10 -11.55
CA VAL A 171 -13.15 -1.63 -10.18
C VAL A 171 -13.73 -0.61 -9.20
N LEU A 172 -13.44 0.68 -9.38
CA LEU A 172 -14.00 1.74 -8.54
C LEU A 172 -15.51 1.93 -8.77
N PHE A 173 -15.95 1.88 -10.02
CA PHE A 173 -17.37 1.99 -10.36
C PHE A 173 -18.18 0.87 -9.69
N ARG A 174 -17.70 -0.37 -9.78
CA ARG A 174 -18.34 -1.53 -9.14
C ARG A 174 -18.29 -1.44 -7.62
N ALA A 175 -17.17 -1.01 -7.04
CA ALA A 175 -17.03 -0.84 -5.60
C ALA A 175 -17.98 0.25 -5.06
N ARG A 176 -18.17 1.36 -5.78
CA ARG A 176 -19.17 2.39 -5.46
C ARG A 176 -20.61 1.87 -5.45
N SER A 177 -20.88 0.83 -6.26
CA SER A 177 -22.18 0.15 -6.28
C SER A 177 -22.34 -0.90 -5.17
N GLY A 178 -21.41 -0.95 -4.20
CA GLY A 178 -21.43 -1.89 -3.09
C GLY A 178 -20.93 -3.30 -3.42
N GLN A 179 -20.28 -3.50 -4.57
CA GLN A 179 -19.78 -4.80 -5.01
C GLN A 179 -18.26 -4.88 -4.86
N HIS A 180 -17.76 -6.04 -4.43
CA HIS A 180 -16.34 -6.34 -4.57
C HIS A 180 -15.97 -6.47 -6.05
N ALA A 181 -14.90 -5.84 -6.47
CA ALA A 181 -14.43 -5.87 -7.84
C ALA A 181 -12.95 -6.19 -7.91
N GLN A 182 -12.57 -6.94 -8.93
CA GLN A 182 -11.17 -7.20 -9.25
C GLN A 182 -10.93 -7.03 -10.74
N SER A 183 -9.73 -6.59 -11.10
CA SER A 183 -9.25 -6.48 -12.47
C SER A 183 -7.74 -6.65 -12.50
N THR A 184 -7.19 -6.94 -13.68
CA THR A 184 -5.74 -7.00 -13.89
C THR A 184 -5.33 -5.76 -14.66
N LEU A 185 -4.33 -5.04 -14.14
CA LEU A 185 -3.74 -3.84 -14.74
C LEU A 185 -2.38 -4.21 -15.32
N PRO A 186 -2.21 -4.23 -16.66
CA PRO A 186 -0.91 -4.37 -17.29
C PRO A 186 -0.16 -3.03 -17.25
N ASP A 187 1.14 -3.08 -16.91
CA ASP A 187 2.02 -1.92 -16.91
C ASP A 187 3.42 -2.30 -17.42
N GLY A 188 3.64 -2.14 -18.72
CA GLY A 188 4.86 -2.59 -19.39
C GLY A 188 5.03 -4.11 -19.29
N ASP A 189 6.14 -4.54 -18.68
CA ASP A 189 6.45 -5.96 -18.45
C ASP A 189 5.87 -6.50 -17.15
N SER A 190 5.16 -5.67 -16.37
CA SER A 190 4.57 -6.03 -15.08
C SER A 190 3.06 -6.18 -15.18
N GLU A 191 2.50 -7.04 -14.34
CA GLU A 191 1.05 -7.20 -14.18
C GLU A 191 0.64 -7.04 -12.72
N TYR A 192 -0.37 -6.21 -12.49
CA TYR A 192 -0.90 -5.93 -11.16
C TYR A 192 -2.35 -6.38 -11.05
N GLN A 193 -2.68 -7.08 -9.97
CA GLN A 193 -4.07 -7.39 -9.63
C GLN A 193 -4.63 -6.28 -8.74
N LEU A 194 -5.68 -5.63 -9.22
CA LEU A 194 -6.46 -4.64 -8.48
C LEU A 194 -7.64 -5.34 -7.79
N VAL A 195 -7.82 -5.08 -6.50
CA VAL A 195 -8.97 -5.55 -5.73
C VAL A 195 -9.59 -4.35 -5.01
N ALA A 196 -10.79 -3.95 -5.41
CA ALA A 196 -11.54 -2.87 -4.79
C ALA A 196 -12.69 -3.43 -3.95
N SER A 197 -12.72 -3.06 -2.67
CA SER A 197 -13.72 -3.50 -1.70
C SER A 197 -14.44 -2.31 -1.11
N PRO A 198 -15.79 -2.25 -1.14
CA PRO A 198 -16.55 -1.17 -0.51
C PRO A 198 -16.46 -1.26 1.02
N VAL A 199 -16.33 -0.11 1.67
CA VAL A 199 -16.51 0.06 3.11
C VAL A 199 -17.92 0.58 3.33
N LEU A 200 -18.73 -0.21 4.04
CA LEU A 200 -20.12 0.15 4.32
C LEU A 200 -20.26 0.76 5.70
N SER A 201 -21.03 1.85 5.81
CA SER A 201 -21.48 2.44 7.06
C SER A 201 -22.98 2.71 6.92
N ASP A 202 -23.76 2.21 7.85
CA ASP A 202 -25.22 2.32 7.86
C ASP A 202 -25.91 1.85 6.55
N GLY A 203 -25.30 0.90 5.83
CA GLY A 203 -25.82 0.35 4.59
C GLY A 203 -25.43 1.14 3.32
N GLU A 204 -24.73 2.26 3.48
CA GLU A 204 -24.19 3.06 2.36
C GLU A 204 -22.68 2.91 2.22
N VAL A 205 -22.16 3.10 1.01
CA VAL A 205 -20.73 3.05 0.74
C VAL A 205 -20.09 4.34 1.26
N SER A 206 -19.37 4.23 2.37
CA SER A 206 -18.63 5.34 3.00
C SER A 206 -17.22 5.52 2.44
N GLY A 207 -16.66 4.47 1.85
CA GLY A 207 -15.32 4.47 1.26
C GLY A 207 -15.02 3.20 0.49
N ILE A 208 -13.80 3.12 -0.06
CA ILE A 208 -13.32 1.98 -0.83
C ILE A 208 -11.89 1.64 -0.36
N VAL A 209 -11.63 0.38 -0.15
CA VAL A 209 -10.28 -0.16 0.02
C VAL A 209 -9.81 -0.68 -1.33
N LEU A 210 -8.72 -0.13 -1.84
CA LEU A 210 -8.06 -0.60 -3.05
C LEU A 210 -6.76 -1.30 -2.66
N LEU A 211 -6.65 -2.58 -2.99
CA LEU A 211 -5.45 -3.39 -2.86
C LEU A 211 -4.84 -3.61 -4.25
N ILE A 212 -3.52 -3.56 -4.33
CA ILE A 212 -2.75 -3.76 -5.55
C ILE A 212 -1.68 -4.81 -5.27
N PHE A 213 -1.77 -5.94 -5.97
CA PHE A 213 -0.83 -7.05 -5.85
C PHE A 213 0.02 -7.12 -7.11
N ASP A 214 1.32 -7.22 -6.96
CA ASP A 214 2.20 -7.60 -8.07
C ASP A 214 2.02 -9.10 -8.34
N ILE A 215 1.50 -9.43 -9.52
CA ILE A 215 1.27 -10.80 -9.96
C ILE A 215 2.14 -11.18 -11.16
N THR A 216 3.17 -10.36 -11.46
CA THR A 216 4.02 -10.52 -12.65
C THR A 216 4.62 -11.91 -12.74
N GLU A 217 5.28 -12.39 -11.69
CA GLU A 217 5.88 -13.73 -11.67
C GLU A 217 4.81 -14.82 -11.80
N LYS A 218 3.70 -14.67 -11.10
CA LYS A 218 2.59 -15.66 -11.12
C LYS A 218 1.94 -15.71 -12.50
N SER A 219 1.65 -14.56 -13.09
CA SER A 219 1.04 -14.47 -14.43
C SER A 219 1.95 -15.06 -15.48
N HIS A 220 3.24 -14.72 -15.45
CA HIS A 220 4.25 -15.28 -16.35
C HIS A 220 4.36 -16.80 -16.21
N ALA A 221 4.39 -17.32 -14.97
CA ALA A 221 4.40 -18.77 -14.73
C ALA A 221 3.13 -19.47 -15.25
N GLU A 222 1.95 -18.84 -15.06
CA GLU A 222 0.69 -19.37 -15.61
C GLU A 222 0.65 -19.34 -17.14
N GLN A 223 1.18 -18.29 -17.76
CA GLN A 223 1.30 -18.18 -19.21
C GLN A 223 2.21 -19.28 -19.76
N LEU A 224 3.41 -19.45 -19.20
CA LEU A 224 4.33 -20.52 -19.57
C LEU A 224 3.67 -21.90 -19.43
N ARG A 225 2.91 -22.13 -18.38
CA ARG A 225 2.17 -23.38 -18.18
C ARG A 225 1.09 -23.62 -19.24
N ARG A 226 0.36 -22.56 -19.63
CA ARG A 226 -0.65 -22.64 -20.70
C ARG A 226 0.00 -22.94 -22.06
N GLU A 227 1.07 -22.24 -22.40
CA GLU A 227 1.83 -22.46 -23.62
C GLU A 227 2.43 -23.87 -23.66
N PHE A 228 3.01 -24.34 -22.54
CA PHE A 228 3.48 -25.70 -22.40
C PHE A 228 2.39 -26.73 -22.70
N THR A 229 1.22 -26.60 -22.07
CA THR A 229 0.11 -27.54 -22.25
C THR A 229 -0.42 -27.53 -23.69
N ALA A 230 -0.52 -26.35 -24.31
CA ALA A 230 -0.94 -26.21 -25.69
C ALA A 230 0.07 -26.88 -26.66
N ASN A 231 1.36 -26.60 -26.48
CA ASN A 231 2.44 -27.13 -27.31
C ASN A 231 2.56 -28.65 -27.18
N VAL A 232 2.51 -29.19 -25.96
CA VAL A 232 2.49 -30.66 -25.71
C VAL A 232 1.30 -31.29 -26.43
N SER A 233 0.09 -30.68 -26.31
CA SER A 233 -1.09 -31.23 -26.95
C SER A 233 -0.95 -31.28 -28.48
N HIS A 234 -0.36 -30.25 -29.07
CA HIS A 234 -0.14 -30.18 -30.51
C HIS A 234 0.90 -31.18 -30.97
N GLU A 235 2.06 -31.28 -30.26
CA GLU A 235 3.14 -32.19 -30.59
C GLU A 235 2.76 -33.69 -30.43
N LEU A 236 1.82 -33.99 -29.51
CA LEU A 236 1.25 -35.36 -29.40
C LEU A 236 0.24 -35.70 -30.48
N LYS A 237 -0.59 -34.73 -30.91
CA LYS A 237 -1.64 -34.97 -31.93
C LYS A 237 -1.06 -35.30 -33.30
N THR A 238 0.00 -34.64 -33.70
CA THR A 238 0.60 -34.79 -35.03
C THR A 238 1.03 -36.27 -35.32
N PRO A 239 1.90 -36.87 -34.52
CA PRO A 239 2.31 -38.27 -34.73
C PRO A 239 1.15 -39.25 -34.56
N LEU A 240 0.21 -38.96 -33.60
CA LEU A 240 -0.96 -39.81 -33.41
C LEU A 240 -1.88 -39.81 -34.64
N HIS A 241 -2.11 -38.66 -35.28
CA HIS A 241 -2.85 -38.59 -36.53
C HIS A 241 -2.15 -39.32 -37.69
N SER A 242 -0.82 -39.21 -37.77
CA SER A 242 -0.03 -39.96 -38.77
C SER A 242 -0.15 -41.44 -38.60
N ILE A 243 0.00 -41.94 -37.36
CA ILE A 243 -0.18 -43.36 -37.02
C ILE A 243 -1.58 -43.83 -37.38
N SER A 244 -2.62 -43.07 -36.94
CA SER A 244 -4.03 -43.40 -37.16
C SER A 244 -4.34 -43.42 -38.65
N GLY A 245 -3.86 -42.43 -39.41
CA GLY A 245 -4.09 -42.34 -40.86
C GLY A 245 -3.44 -43.51 -41.63
N CYS A 246 -2.16 -43.82 -41.30
CA CYS A 246 -1.48 -44.97 -41.90
C CYS A 246 -2.20 -46.30 -41.59
N ALA A 247 -2.61 -46.47 -40.32
CA ALA A 247 -3.34 -47.68 -39.89
C ALA A 247 -4.72 -47.81 -40.57
N GLU A 248 -5.44 -46.70 -40.75
CA GLU A 248 -6.72 -46.66 -41.45
C GLU A 248 -6.60 -47.04 -42.92
N ILE A 249 -5.59 -46.50 -43.63
CA ILE A 249 -5.31 -46.81 -45.04
C ILE A 249 -4.97 -48.28 -45.22
N ILE A 250 -4.14 -48.83 -44.31
CA ILE A 250 -3.80 -50.28 -44.30
C ILE A 250 -5.06 -51.12 -44.05
N LYS A 251 -5.86 -50.77 -43.02
CA LYS A 251 -7.09 -51.48 -42.64
C LYS A 251 -8.10 -51.52 -43.76
N ASN A 252 -8.22 -50.45 -44.54
CA ASN A 252 -9.17 -50.36 -45.66
C ASN A 252 -8.64 -51.02 -46.94
N GLY A 253 -7.43 -51.66 -46.94
CA GLY A 253 -6.90 -52.36 -48.10
C GLY A 253 -6.49 -51.43 -49.25
N ILE A 254 -6.26 -50.14 -48.96
CA ILE A 254 -5.91 -49.13 -49.96
C ILE A 254 -4.41 -49.19 -50.32
N VAL A 255 -3.57 -49.77 -49.41
CA VAL A 255 -2.13 -49.90 -49.58
C VAL A 255 -1.80 -51.11 -50.48
N ARG A 256 -0.93 -50.91 -51.46
CA ARG A 256 -0.39 -52.02 -52.26
C ARG A 256 0.55 -52.89 -51.40
N GLU A 257 0.60 -54.18 -51.64
CA GLU A 257 1.50 -55.12 -50.89
C GLU A 257 2.95 -54.64 -50.88
N ALA A 258 3.43 -54.08 -51.99
CA ALA A 258 4.80 -53.58 -52.11
C ALA A 258 5.09 -52.36 -51.20
N ASP A 259 4.09 -51.55 -50.89
CA ASP A 259 4.21 -50.30 -50.11
C ASP A 259 3.94 -50.53 -48.59
N LEU A 260 3.35 -51.69 -48.23
CA LEU A 260 2.96 -52.04 -46.88
C LEU A 260 4.11 -51.91 -45.84
N PRO A 261 5.35 -52.41 -46.15
CA PRO A 261 6.47 -52.22 -45.22
C PRO A 261 6.77 -50.74 -44.90
N GLN A 262 6.66 -49.83 -45.86
CA GLN A 262 6.89 -48.41 -45.70
C GLN A 262 5.88 -47.78 -44.74
N PHE A 263 4.60 -48.14 -44.83
CA PHE A 263 3.57 -47.64 -43.90
C PHE A 263 3.75 -48.18 -42.48
N ILE A 264 4.17 -49.44 -42.36
CA ILE A 264 4.49 -50.06 -41.06
C ILE A 264 5.70 -49.35 -40.44
N ASP A 265 6.77 -49.11 -41.21
CA ASP A 265 7.93 -48.36 -40.75
C ASP A 265 7.57 -46.91 -40.33
N GLN A 266 6.66 -46.28 -41.05
CA GLN A 266 6.18 -44.96 -40.69
C GLN A 266 5.41 -44.96 -39.35
N ILE A 267 4.53 -45.95 -39.14
CA ILE A 267 3.82 -46.13 -37.86
C ILE A 267 4.84 -46.38 -36.74
N TYR A 268 5.83 -47.25 -36.96
CA TYR A 268 6.85 -47.57 -35.96
C TYR A 268 7.67 -46.32 -35.59
N ASN A 269 8.12 -45.55 -36.57
CA ASN A 269 8.92 -44.35 -36.37
C ASN A 269 8.16 -43.27 -35.62
N GLU A 270 6.89 -43.04 -35.96
CA GLU A 270 6.06 -42.08 -35.25
C GLU A 270 5.72 -42.55 -33.82
N ALA A 271 5.56 -43.85 -33.57
CA ALA A 271 5.39 -44.40 -32.24
C ALA A 271 6.65 -44.20 -31.38
N GLN A 272 7.86 -44.45 -31.93
CA GLN A 272 9.14 -44.20 -31.25
C GLN A 272 9.31 -42.71 -30.92
N ARG A 273 8.94 -41.84 -31.86
CA ARG A 273 8.93 -40.37 -31.64
C ARG A 273 8.01 -39.98 -30.51
N LEU A 274 6.80 -40.57 -30.40
CA LEU A 274 5.85 -40.34 -29.29
C LEU A 274 6.44 -40.79 -27.94
N ILE A 275 7.07 -41.95 -27.89
CA ILE A 275 7.71 -42.46 -26.66
C ILE A 275 8.76 -41.47 -26.18
N THR A 276 9.66 -41.03 -27.06
CA THR A 276 10.69 -40.03 -26.72
C THR A 276 10.06 -38.72 -26.21
N LEU A 277 9.03 -38.24 -26.87
CA LEU A 277 8.34 -37.00 -26.46
C LEU A 277 7.73 -37.13 -25.06
N VAL A 278 7.10 -38.26 -24.74
CA VAL A 278 6.55 -38.55 -23.42
C VAL A 278 7.64 -38.60 -22.34
N GLU A 279 8.76 -39.27 -22.66
CA GLU A 279 9.93 -39.31 -21.76
C GLU A 279 10.48 -37.89 -21.47
N ASP A 280 10.58 -37.04 -22.50
CA ASP A 280 11.03 -35.65 -22.37
C ASP A 280 10.09 -34.84 -21.50
N ILE A 281 8.76 -35.03 -21.67
CA ILE A 281 7.72 -34.33 -20.84
C ILE A 281 7.86 -34.77 -19.37
N ILE A 282 8.00 -36.06 -19.08
CA ILE A 282 8.16 -36.60 -17.72
C ILE A 282 9.45 -36.04 -17.09
N ARG A 283 10.56 -36.00 -17.85
CA ARG A 283 11.84 -35.47 -17.40
C ARG A 283 11.70 -33.99 -17.05
N LEU A 284 11.03 -33.20 -17.90
CA LEU A 284 10.78 -31.76 -17.67
C LEU A 284 9.90 -31.52 -16.44
N SER A 285 8.80 -32.28 -16.27
CA SER A 285 7.93 -32.19 -15.10
C SER A 285 8.70 -32.44 -13.79
N ARG A 286 9.58 -33.42 -13.77
CA ARG A 286 10.44 -33.69 -12.59
C ARG A 286 11.42 -32.57 -12.27
N LEU A 287 11.93 -31.87 -13.28
CA LEU A 287 12.79 -30.70 -13.08
C LEU A 287 11.98 -29.50 -12.51
N ASP A 288 10.74 -29.33 -12.95
CA ASP A 288 9.85 -28.27 -12.48
C ASP A 288 9.35 -28.49 -11.03
N GLU A 289 9.14 -29.73 -10.62
CA GLU A 289 8.68 -30.11 -9.27
C GLU A 289 9.76 -30.00 -8.18
N GLY A 290 10.90 -29.43 -8.49
CA GLY A 290 11.99 -29.24 -7.52
C GLY A 290 13.03 -30.35 -7.54
N GLY A 291 13.32 -30.92 -8.70
CA GLY A 291 14.46 -31.86 -8.93
C GLY A 291 15.85 -31.28 -8.58
N GLY A 292 15.89 -30.19 -7.80
CA GLY A 292 17.09 -29.53 -7.28
C GLY A 292 17.68 -30.14 -6.02
N ASP A 293 17.07 -31.19 -5.45
CA ASP A 293 17.59 -31.89 -4.26
C ASP A 293 18.66 -32.95 -4.60
N GLU A 294 19.00 -33.14 -5.90
CA GLU A 294 20.14 -33.96 -6.24
C GLU A 294 21.43 -33.27 -5.72
N ALA A 295 22.19 -33.98 -4.89
CA ALA A 295 23.41 -33.45 -4.29
C ALA A 295 24.40 -33.01 -5.39
N LYS A 296 24.79 -31.73 -5.35
CA LYS A 296 25.85 -31.24 -6.22
C LYS A 296 27.19 -31.81 -5.76
N GLU A 297 27.94 -32.38 -6.68
CA GLU A 297 29.28 -32.89 -6.44
C GLU A 297 30.31 -32.20 -7.36
N PRO A 298 31.61 -32.21 -7.02
CA PRO A 298 32.65 -31.73 -7.92
C PRO A 298 32.67 -32.56 -9.20
N VAL A 299 32.46 -31.92 -10.34
CA VAL A 299 32.35 -32.56 -11.64
C VAL A 299 33.34 -31.95 -12.62
N ASP A 300 34.18 -32.76 -13.26
CA ASP A 300 35.03 -32.30 -14.35
C ASP A 300 34.29 -32.32 -15.68
N LEU A 301 34.04 -31.12 -16.21
CA LEU A 301 33.30 -30.92 -17.46
C LEU A 301 33.99 -31.57 -18.68
N LEU A 302 35.33 -31.65 -18.71
CA LEU A 302 36.05 -32.26 -19.81
C LEU A 302 35.83 -33.78 -19.83
N THR A 303 35.74 -34.41 -18.66
CA THR A 303 35.45 -35.85 -18.55
C THR A 303 34.04 -36.14 -19.06
N ILE A 304 33.01 -35.34 -18.62
CA ILE A 304 31.65 -35.50 -19.14
C ILE A 304 31.59 -35.27 -20.65
N ALA A 305 32.26 -34.22 -21.14
CA ALA A 305 32.26 -33.91 -22.57
C ALA A 305 32.87 -35.08 -23.41
N ARG A 306 33.95 -35.71 -22.93
CA ARG A 306 34.56 -36.89 -23.59
C ARG A 306 33.60 -38.08 -23.59
N ASP A 307 32.96 -38.37 -22.49
CA ASP A 307 32.02 -39.47 -22.37
C ASP A 307 30.83 -39.29 -23.32
N VAL A 308 30.26 -38.08 -23.39
CA VAL A 308 29.17 -37.78 -24.33
C VAL A 308 29.63 -37.91 -25.78
N VAL A 309 30.78 -37.33 -26.11
CA VAL A 309 31.35 -37.42 -27.46
C VAL A 309 31.62 -38.88 -27.86
N ASP A 310 32.19 -39.70 -26.99
CA ASP A 310 32.47 -41.10 -27.27
C ASP A 310 31.18 -41.91 -27.48
N ARG A 311 30.12 -41.60 -26.74
CA ARG A 311 28.79 -42.22 -26.95
C ARG A 311 28.15 -41.83 -28.28
N LEU A 312 28.34 -40.60 -28.75
CA LEU A 312 27.74 -40.10 -30.00
C LEU A 312 28.61 -40.36 -31.23
N LYS A 313 29.89 -40.68 -31.12
CA LYS A 313 30.80 -40.98 -32.24
C LYS A 313 30.24 -42.00 -33.26
N PRO A 314 29.65 -43.14 -32.85
CA PRO A 314 29.12 -44.11 -33.83
C PRO A 314 27.98 -43.51 -34.64
N TYR A 315 27.09 -42.73 -33.98
CA TYR A 315 25.97 -42.07 -34.63
C TYR A 315 26.44 -40.95 -35.58
N ALA A 316 27.37 -40.12 -35.13
CA ALA A 316 27.97 -39.07 -35.96
C ALA A 316 28.65 -39.64 -37.20
N ALA A 317 29.41 -40.75 -37.08
CA ALA A 317 30.06 -41.43 -38.19
C ALA A 317 29.03 -41.97 -39.21
N GLN A 318 27.92 -42.53 -38.76
CA GLN A 318 26.83 -43.00 -39.63
C GLN A 318 26.21 -41.82 -40.44
N GLN A 319 26.13 -40.64 -39.86
CA GLN A 319 25.66 -39.42 -40.52
C GLN A 319 26.75 -38.72 -41.36
N GLY A 320 28.00 -39.23 -41.31
CA GLY A 320 29.13 -38.63 -42.01
C GLY A 320 29.67 -37.35 -41.37
N ILE A 321 29.47 -37.16 -40.06
CA ILE A 321 29.86 -35.98 -39.30
C ILE A 321 31.10 -36.30 -38.46
N GLN A 322 32.09 -35.38 -38.43
CA GLN A 322 33.26 -35.48 -37.58
C GLN A 322 32.97 -34.89 -36.20
N LEU A 323 33.04 -35.72 -35.16
CA LEU A 323 32.86 -35.28 -33.79
C LEU A 323 34.21 -35.23 -33.05
N ARG A 324 34.52 -34.05 -32.45
CA ARG A 324 35.79 -33.80 -31.76
C ARG A 324 35.54 -33.23 -30.37
N CYS A 325 36.40 -33.58 -29.40
CA CYS A 325 36.39 -33.02 -28.05
C CYS A 325 37.81 -32.62 -27.66
N GLY A 326 37.96 -31.47 -27.04
CA GLY A 326 39.24 -30.95 -26.54
C GLY A 326 39.06 -29.86 -25.47
N GLY A 327 40.20 -29.38 -24.96
CA GLY A 327 40.20 -28.28 -23.98
C GLY A 327 40.89 -28.68 -22.68
N GLU A 328 40.60 -27.93 -21.64
CA GLU A 328 41.20 -28.05 -20.30
C GLU A 328 40.19 -28.64 -19.30
N SER A 329 40.71 -29.37 -18.29
CA SER A 329 39.89 -29.86 -17.18
C SER A 329 39.35 -28.68 -16.39
N ALA A 330 38.04 -28.64 -16.14
CA ALA A 330 37.34 -27.60 -15.38
C ALA A 330 36.34 -28.25 -14.43
N GLU A 331 36.63 -28.20 -13.14
CA GLU A 331 35.75 -28.70 -12.09
C GLU A 331 34.75 -27.64 -11.67
N ILE A 332 33.48 -28.03 -11.61
CA ILE A 332 32.38 -27.19 -11.07
C ILE A 332 31.51 -28.03 -10.12
N PRO A 333 30.86 -27.42 -9.12
CA PRO A 333 29.82 -28.08 -8.35
C PRO A 333 28.58 -28.28 -9.23
N GLY A 334 28.19 -29.49 -9.51
CA GLY A 334 27.06 -29.80 -10.40
C GLY A 334 26.50 -31.20 -10.21
N VAL A 335 25.41 -31.48 -10.92
CA VAL A 335 24.80 -32.80 -11.00
C VAL A 335 25.29 -33.48 -12.31
N PRO A 336 26.12 -34.50 -12.25
CA PRO A 336 26.77 -35.09 -13.45
C PRO A 336 25.77 -35.47 -14.53
N ARG A 337 24.64 -36.05 -14.15
CA ARG A 337 23.59 -36.49 -15.07
C ARG A 337 23.03 -35.32 -15.87
N LEU A 338 22.68 -34.19 -15.19
CA LEU A 338 22.11 -33.00 -15.85
C LEU A 338 23.10 -32.34 -16.79
N LEU A 339 24.39 -32.27 -16.39
CA LEU A 339 25.44 -31.72 -17.24
C LEU A 339 25.68 -32.60 -18.47
N SER A 340 25.64 -33.92 -18.29
CA SER A 340 25.74 -34.90 -19.42
C SER A 340 24.55 -34.76 -20.36
N ASP A 341 23.32 -34.56 -19.85
CA ASP A 341 22.10 -34.38 -20.65
C ASP A 341 22.17 -33.10 -21.48
N ILE A 342 22.65 -32.01 -20.91
CA ILE A 342 22.83 -30.72 -21.63
C ILE A 342 23.79 -30.90 -22.79
N LEU A 343 24.98 -31.50 -22.53
CA LEU A 343 25.99 -31.73 -23.57
C LEU A 343 25.52 -32.69 -24.64
N TYR A 344 24.84 -33.76 -24.23
CA TYR A 344 24.25 -34.71 -25.17
C TYR A 344 23.26 -34.02 -26.12
N ASN A 345 22.34 -33.23 -25.60
CA ASN A 345 21.34 -32.51 -26.41
C ASN A 345 21.99 -31.53 -27.40
N LEU A 346 23.00 -30.78 -26.96
CA LEU A 346 23.70 -29.83 -27.83
C LEU A 346 24.47 -30.57 -28.94
N CYS A 347 25.17 -31.64 -28.61
CA CYS A 347 25.91 -32.42 -29.58
C CYS A 347 24.99 -33.18 -30.56
N ASP A 348 23.89 -33.74 -30.07
CA ASP A 348 22.89 -34.42 -30.91
C ASP A 348 22.24 -33.47 -31.89
N ASN A 349 21.88 -32.25 -31.45
CA ASN A 349 21.40 -31.20 -32.33
C ASN A 349 22.45 -30.80 -33.36
N GLY A 350 23.71 -30.60 -32.94
CA GLY A 350 24.81 -30.26 -33.84
C GLY A 350 25.08 -31.35 -34.89
N ILE A 351 24.78 -32.66 -34.60
CA ILE A 351 24.87 -33.75 -35.57
C ILE A 351 23.64 -33.78 -36.48
N LYS A 352 22.43 -33.69 -35.92
CA LYS A 352 21.15 -33.78 -36.67
C LYS A 352 20.97 -32.68 -37.70
N TYR A 353 21.36 -31.48 -37.35
CA TYR A 353 21.17 -30.29 -38.21
C TYR A 353 22.43 -29.90 -38.97
N ASN A 354 23.40 -30.81 -39.06
CA ASN A 354 24.65 -30.59 -39.79
C ASN A 354 24.56 -30.92 -41.29
N ASN A 355 25.48 -30.36 -42.03
CA ASN A 355 25.67 -30.71 -43.43
C ASN A 355 26.55 -31.99 -43.54
N ARG A 356 26.29 -32.86 -44.53
CA ARG A 356 27.08 -34.04 -44.80
C ARG A 356 28.56 -33.68 -44.98
N GLY A 357 29.46 -34.34 -44.24
CA GLY A 357 30.88 -34.02 -44.22
C GLY A 357 31.28 -32.88 -43.28
N GLY A 358 30.32 -32.35 -42.53
CA GLY A 358 30.56 -31.31 -41.53
C GLY A 358 31.17 -31.85 -40.22
N SER A 359 31.28 -30.98 -39.23
CA SER A 359 31.89 -31.31 -37.94
C SER A 359 31.13 -30.69 -36.78
N VAL A 360 31.25 -31.34 -35.62
CA VAL A 360 30.85 -30.80 -34.31
C VAL A 360 32.07 -30.84 -33.40
N THR A 361 32.41 -29.73 -32.79
CA THR A 361 33.57 -29.59 -31.90
C THR A 361 33.10 -29.13 -30.53
N VAL A 362 33.42 -29.89 -29.49
CA VAL A 362 33.20 -29.56 -28.10
C VAL A 362 34.51 -29.10 -27.48
N THR A 363 34.53 -27.88 -26.93
CA THR A 363 35.72 -27.30 -26.30
C THR A 363 35.36 -26.89 -24.87
N VAL A 364 36.16 -27.36 -23.91
CA VAL A 364 36.07 -26.96 -22.50
C VAL A 364 37.21 -26.00 -22.17
N SER A 365 36.91 -24.86 -21.58
CA SER A 365 37.93 -23.89 -21.17
C SER A 365 37.57 -23.29 -19.80
N ARG A 366 38.59 -22.84 -19.10
CA ARG A 366 38.44 -22.13 -17.82
C ARG A 366 38.77 -20.67 -18.01
N GLN A 367 37.83 -19.78 -17.62
CA GLN A 367 38.02 -18.34 -17.65
C GLN A 367 37.85 -17.83 -16.22
N GLU A 368 38.90 -17.15 -15.69
CA GLU A 368 39.00 -16.56 -14.35
C GLU A 368 38.11 -17.16 -13.24
N HIS A 369 36.80 -17.03 -13.33
CA HIS A 369 35.82 -17.50 -12.37
C HIS A 369 34.73 -18.41 -12.93
N GLU A 370 34.80 -18.74 -14.23
CA GLU A 370 33.78 -19.50 -14.95
C GLU A 370 34.42 -20.67 -15.72
N ALA A 371 33.68 -21.76 -15.83
CA ALA A 371 33.98 -22.86 -16.73
C ALA A 371 33.07 -22.75 -17.96
N VAL A 372 33.64 -22.67 -19.14
CA VAL A 372 32.90 -22.50 -20.38
C VAL A 372 32.99 -23.80 -21.21
N VAL A 373 31.81 -24.33 -21.60
CA VAL A 373 31.72 -25.41 -22.57
C VAL A 373 31.12 -24.87 -23.85
N GLN A 374 31.86 -24.94 -24.92
CA GLN A 374 31.45 -24.47 -26.24
C GLN A 374 31.20 -25.68 -27.14
N VAL A 375 30.00 -25.77 -27.73
CA VAL A 375 29.67 -26.74 -28.77
C VAL A 375 29.50 -26.00 -30.07
N GLN A 376 30.36 -26.22 -31.02
CA GLN A 376 30.38 -25.60 -32.33
C GLN A 376 30.10 -26.60 -33.43
N ASP A 377 29.09 -26.35 -34.26
CA ASP A 377 28.76 -27.13 -35.46
C ASP A 377 29.01 -26.33 -36.75
N THR A 378 29.00 -27.02 -37.87
CA THR A 378 29.10 -26.47 -39.23
C THR A 378 27.80 -26.67 -40.01
N GLY A 379 26.68 -26.74 -39.30
CA GLY A 379 25.36 -27.05 -39.86
C GLY A 379 24.65 -25.85 -40.50
N ILE A 380 23.36 -25.97 -40.63
CA ILE A 380 22.49 -24.99 -41.32
C ILE A 380 22.39 -23.64 -40.58
N GLY A 381 22.79 -23.58 -39.31
CA GLY A 381 22.67 -22.41 -38.46
C GLY A 381 21.21 -22.09 -38.05
N ILE A 382 21.06 -21.02 -37.25
CA ILE A 382 19.78 -20.56 -36.75
C ILE A 382 19.63 -19.09 -37.17
N ALA A 383 18.54 -18.78 -37.87
CA ALA A 383 18.24 -17.40 -38.27
C ALA A 383 18.10 -16.48 -37.05
N THR A 384 18.52 -15.23 -37.17
CA THR A 384 18.59 -14.29 -36.03
C THR A 384 17.23 -14.10 -35.31
N GLU A 385 16.13 -14.17 -36.06
CA GLU A 385 14.76 -14.08 -35.54
C GLU A 385 14.36 -15.21 -34.60
N HIS A 386 15.02 -16.38 -34.72
CA HIS A 386 14.74 -17.55 -33.90
C HIS A 386 15.70 -17.70 -32.71
N GLN A 387 16.87 -17.00 -32.71
CA GLN A 387 17.93 -17.22 -31.72
C GLN A 387 17.49 -16.96 -30.28
N ASN A 388 16.64 -15.96 -30.04
CA ASN A 388 16.11 -15.65 -28.71
C ASN A 388 15.07 -16.65 -28.23
N ARG A 389 14.49 -17.43 -29.16
CA ARG A 389 13.37 -18.35 -28.89
C ARG A 389 13.78 -19.82 -28.82
N VAL A 390 15.01 -20.16 -29.24
CA VAL A 390 15.47 -21.58 -29.27
C VAL A 390 15.54 -22.23 -27.88
N PHE A 391 15.53 -21.42 -26.81
CA PHE A 391 15.48 -21.91 -25.43
C PHE A 391 14.04 -22.00 -24.87
N GLU A 392 13.04 -21.53 -25.65
CA GLU A 392 11.63 -21.73 -25.29
C GLU A 392 11.29 -23.22 -25.38
N ARG A 393 10.47 -23.70 -24.44
CA ARG A 393 10.05 -25.11 -24.40
C ARG A 393 9.25 -25.47 -25.65
N PHE A 394 9.62 -26.57 -26.32
CA PHE A 394 8.99 -27.10 -27.55
C PHE A 394 9.07 -26.14 -28.78
N TYR A 395 9.87 -25.09 -28.71
CA TYR A 395 10.10 -24.26 -29.88
C TYR A 395 10.96 -25.02 -30.91
N ARG A 396 10.52 -25.02 -32.16
CA ARG A 396 11.26 -25.61 -33.31
C ARG A 396 11.28 -24.63 -34.46
N VAL A 397 12.41 -24.53 -35.10
CA VAL A 397 12.54 -23.82 -36.38
C VAL A 397 12.18 -24.83 -37.47
N TYR A 398 11.11 -24.56 -38.20
CA TYR A 398 10.63 -25.41 -39.32
C TYR A 398 11.29 -24.99 -40.64
#